data_d2c513aa3fcbd2d1b26afa432731763f
#
_entry.id   d2c513aa3fcbd2d1b26afa432731763f
#
_cell.length_a   1.000
_cell.length_b   1.000
_cell.length_c   1.000
_cell.angle_alpha   90.00
_cell.angle_beta   90.00
_cell.angle_gamma   90.00
#
_symmetry.space_group_name_H-M   'P 1'
#
loop_
_entity.id
_entity.type
_entity.pdbx_description
1 polymer ?
#
loop_
_entity_poly.entity_id
_entity_poly.type
_entity_poly.pdbx_seq_one_letter_code
_entity_poly.pdbx_strand_id
1 'polypeptide(L)'
;MAIYTPGPFRLVTVNNAPERAKYVIGRVIDGLKDRYEIEYVGNCDGIDKMGINDFDSVALCCASMWTAEESEGIIETARGIRPNIKTHAIPFGLQVAKGPEAIVEHLKDQIPRLLG
;
A
#
# COMPACT_ATOMS: atom_id res chain seq x y z
N MET A 1 -29.24 -5.74 12.64
CA MET A 1 -27.99 -6.47 12.84
C MET A 1 -26.80 -5.57 12.53
N ALA A 2 -25.84 -5.54 13.39
CA ALA A 2 -24.64 -4.75 13.15
C ALA A 2 -23.78 -5.42 12.07
N ILE A 3 -23.32 -4.63 11.13
CA ILE A 3 -22.40 -5.11 10.12
C ILE A 3 -20.98 -4.83 10.63
N TYR A 4 -20.24 -5.90 10.84
CA TYR A 4 -18.88 -5.76 11.30
C TYR A 4 -17.95 -5.62 10.09
N THR A 5 -17.20 -4.52 10.04
CA THR A 5 -16.19 -4.29 9.01
C THR A 5 -14.82 -4.52 9.64
N PRO A 6 -14.03 -5.48 9.15
CA PRO A 6 -12.69 -5.72 9.70
C PRO A 6 -11.81 -4.48 9.62
N GLY A 7 -11.03 -4.28 10.66
CA GLY A 7 -10.08 -3.20 10.72
C GLY A 7 -10.11 -2.44 12.03
N PRO A 8 -9.49 -1.25 12.11
CA PRO A 8 -8.80 -0.59 10.99
C PRO A 8 -7.49 -1.28 10.61
N PHE A 9 -7.28 -1.40 9.31
CA PHE A 9 -6.02 -1.89 8.77
C PHE A 9 -5.17 -0.67 8.41
N ARG A 10 -4.05 -0.52 9.05
CA ARG A 10 -3.15 0.63 8.85
C ARG A 10 -2.23 0.34 7.68
N LEU A 11 -2.33 1.17 6.64
CA LEU A 11 -1.63 0.99 5.37
C LEU A 11 -0.61 2.11 5.15
N VAL A 12 0.59 1.74 4.77
CA VAL A 12 1.64 2.68 4.38
C VAL A 12 2.05 2.41 2.93
N THR A 13 2.45 3.47 2.22
CA THR A 13 2.94 3.33 0.85
C THR A 13 4.39 3.79 0.75
N VAL A 14 5.11 3.26 -0.24
CA VAL A 14 6.45 3.73 -0.59
C VAL A 14 6.40 4.24 -2.03
N ASN A 15 6.46 5.56 -2.20
CA ASN A 15 6.24 6.24 -3.47
C ASN A 15 6.94 7.58 -3.44
N ASN A 16 7.68 7.93 -4.48
CA ASN A 16 8.34 9.24 -4.54
C ASN A 16 7.42 10.35 -5.06
N ALA A 17 6.13 10.04 -5.28
CA ALA A 17 5.10 11.02 -5.64
C ALA A 17 3.96 10.95 -4.61
N PRO A 18 4.13 11.56 -3.42
CA PRO A 18 3.19 11.41 -2.31
C PRO A 18 1.75 11.85 -2.62
N GLU A 19 1.59 12.89 -3.45
CA GLU A 19 0.24 13.32 -3.82
C GLU A 19 -0.49 12.29 -4.68
N ARG A 20 0.25 11.60 -5.54
CA ARG A 20 -0.31 10.51 -6.34
C ARG A 20 -0.69 9.34 -5.47
N ALA A 21 0.16 8.98 -4.52
CA ALA A 21 -0.13 7.91 -3.57
C ALA A 21 -1.41 8.22 -2.79
N LYS A 22 -1.53 9.44 -2.29
CA LYS A 22 -2.70 9.89 -1.54
C LYS A 22 -3.98 9.78 -2.38
N TYR A 23 -3.92 10.22 -3.63
CA TYR A 23 -5.06 10.14 -4.53
C TYR A 23 -5.49 8.69 -4.78
N VAL A 24 -4.54 7.84 -5.14
CA VAL A 24 -4.81 6.43 -5.47
C VAL A 24 -5.34 5.68 -4.25
N ILE A 25 -4.68 5.81 -3.12
CA ILE A 25 -5.08 5.10 -1.90
C ILE A 25 -6.44 5.60 -1.41
N GLY A 26 -6.70 6.91 -1.52
CA GLY A 26 -8.01 7.46 -1.16
C GLY A 26 -9.15 6.82 -1.98
N ARG A 27 -8.91 6.61 -3.29
CA ARG A 27 -9.87 5.95 -4.16
C ARG A 27 -10.07 4.47 -3.80
N VAL A 28 -8.98 3.80 -3.45
CA VAL A 28 -9.03 2.39 -3.05
C VAL A 28 -9.80 2.23 -1.74
N ILE A 29 -9.51 3.08 -0.77
CA ILE A 29 -10.20 3.05 0.53
C ILE A 29 -11.70 3.27 0.32
N ASP A 30 -12.06 4.26 -0.49
CA ASP A 30 -13.46 4.56 -0.77
C ASP A 30 -14.18 3.39 -1.44
N GLY A 31 -13.49 2.68 -2.33
CA GLY A 31 -14.04 1.53 -3.02
C GLY A 31 -14.17 0.28 -2.16
N LEU A 32 -13.44 0.20 -1.05
CA LEU A 32 -13.43 -0.98 -0.16
C LEU A 32 -14.09 -0.73 1.19
N LYS A 33 -14.57 0.47 1.46
CA LYS A 33 -15.05 0.87 2.78
C LYS A 33 -16.23 0.06 3.32
N ASP A 34 -16.97 -0.59 2.44
CA ASP A 34 -18.08 -1.45 2.84
C ASP A 34 -17.62 -2.86 3.23
N ARG A 35 -16.36 -3.20 2.94
CA ARG A 35 -15.79 -4.52 3.27
C ARG A 35 -14.63 -4.45 4.24
N TYR A 36 -13.88 -3.36 4.23
CA TYR A 36 -12.70 -3.18 5.08
C TYR A 36 -12.60 -1.75 5.56
N GLU A 37 -12.19 -1.58 6.81
CA GLU A 37 -11.82 -0.28 7.32
C GLU A 37 -10.32 -0.14 7.17
N ILE A 38 -9.88 0.76 6.29
CA ILE A 38 -8.47 0.96 5.99
C ILE A 38 -8.09 2.39 6.37
N GLU A 39 -7.04 2.53 7.17
CA GLU A 39 -6.49 3.81 7.55
C GLU A 39 -5.17 4.03 6.80
N TYR A 40 -5.11 5.06 5.98
CA TYR A 40 -3.87 5.42 5.29
C TYR A 40 -2.97 6.19 6.23
N VAL A 41 -1.90 5.57 6.69
CA VAL A 41 -1.03 6.12 7.73
C VAL A 41 -0.05 7.14 7.18
N GLY A 42 0.48 6.90 5.99
CA GLY A 42 1.45 7.79 5.40
C GLY A 42 2.20 7.20 4.23
N ASN A 43 3.21 7.94 3.78
CA ASN A 43 4.02 7.56 2.64
C ASN A 43 5.49 7.81 2.92
N CYS A 44 6.35 6.90 2.46
CA CYS A 44 7.81 7.07 2.48
C CYS A 44 8.29 7.34 1.06
N ASP A 45 9.23 8.26 0.89
CA ASP A 45 9.78 8.61 -0.43
C ASP A 45 10.70 7.54 -1.01
N GLY A 46 11.20 6.65 -0.18
CA GLY A 46 12.12 5.60 -0.59
C GLY A 46 12.62 4.83 0.62
N ILE A 47 13.48 3.86 0.36
CA ILE A 47 13.96 2.94 1.39
C ILE A 47 14.70 3.65 2.53
N ASP A 48 15.44 4.69 2.21
CA ASP A 48 16.24 5.44 3.17
C ASP A 48 15.42 6.41 4.03
N LYS A 49 14.15 6.57 3.69
CA LYS A 49 13.23 7.44 4.42
C LYS A 49 12.33 6.68 5.37
N MET A 50 12.48 5.37 5.42
CA MET A 50 11.66 4.54 6.28
C MET A 50 12.05 4.71 7.75
N GLY A 51 11.07 5.09 8.58
CA GLY A 51 11.25 5.20 10.02
C GLY A 51 10.42 4.18 10.76
N ILE A 52 10.73 3.96 12.02
CA ILE A 52 10.04 2.96 12.82
C ILE A 52 8.54 3.24 12.93
N ASN A 53 8.17 4.53 12.96
CA ASN A 53 6.77 4.93 13.07
C ASN A 53 5.95 4.62 11.84
N ASP A 54 6.59 4.49 10.68
CA ASP A 54 5.90 4.17 9.43
C ASP A 54 5.41 2.72 9.42
N PHE A 55 5.95 1.89 10.30
CA PHE A 55 5.67 0.46 10.34
C PHE A 55 4.82 0.03 11.52
N ASP A 56 4.18 0.98 12.20
CA ASP A 56 3.06 0.69 13.07
C ASP A 56 1.83 0.47 12.17
N SER A 57 2.05 -0.32 11.13
CA SER A 57 1.09 -0.60 10.07
C SER A 57 1.05 -2.10 9.84
N VAL A 58 -0.09 -2.60 9.36
CA VAL A 58 -0.23 -4.03 9.05
C VAL A 58 0.06 -4.33 7.59
N ALA A 59 0.08 -3.30 6.72
CA ALA A 59 0.30 -3.50 5.30
C ALA A 59 1.14 -2.38 4.67
N LEU A 60 1.93 -2.74 3.68
CA LEU A 60 2.76 -1.82 2.93
C LEU A 60 2.61 -2.09 1.44
N CYS A 61 2.41 -1.04 0.65
CA CYS A 61 2.36 -1.13 -0.81
C CYS A 61 3.50 -0.36 -1.44
N CYS A 62 4.26 -1.01 -2.32
CA CYS A 62 5.30 -0.38 -3.13
C CYS A 62 4.71 0.10 -4.43
N ALA A 63 5.03 1.33 -4.83
CA ALA A 63 4.51 1.92 -6.06
C ALA A 63 5.07 1.24 -7.32
N SER A 64 4.40 1.48 -8.46
CA SER A 64 4.80 0.87 -9.73
C SER A 64 6.08 1.48 -10.32
N MET A 65 6.60 2.56 -9.74
CA MET A 65 7.85 3.17 -10.20
C MET A 65 9.09 2.37 -9.82
N TRP A 66 8.97 1.48 -8.82
CA TRP A 66 10.09 0.68 -8.34
C TRP A 66 10.22 -0.57 -9.20
N THR A 67 11.46 -0.90 -9.58
CA THR A 67 11.73 -2.19 -10.25
C THR A 67 11.45 -3.32 -9.28
N ALA A 68 11.36 -4.55 -9.78
CA ALA A 68 11.15 -5.71 -8.90
C ALA A 68 12.25 -5.81 -7.85
N GLU A 69 13.50 -5.52 -8.23
CA GLU A 69 14.65 -5.56 -7.34
C GLU A 69 14.56 -4.47 -6.26
N GLU A 70 14.18 -3.26 -6.64
CA GLU A 70 13.99 -2.17 -5.70
C GLU A 70 12.86 -2.46 -4.72
N SER A 71 11.74 -2.96 -5.24
CA SER A 71 10.60 -3.33 -4.39
C SER A 71 10.97 -4.42 -3.39
N GLU A 72 11.76 -5.40 -3.81
CA GLU A 72 12.23 -6.46 -2.92
C GLU A 72 13.07 -5.90 -1.78
N GLY A 73 13.98 -4.96 -2.09
CA GLY A 73 14.79 -4.30 -1.06
C GLY A 73 13.96 -3.51 -0.08
N ILE A 74 12.92 -2.81 -0.57
CA ILE A 74 11.99 -2.07 0.27
C ILE A 74 11.24 -3.03 1.21
N ILE A 75 10.74 -4.13 0.67
CA ILE A 75 10.01 -5.14 1.43
C ILE A 75 10.89 -5.77 2.49
N GLU A 76 12.13 -6.10 2.16
CA GLU A 76 13.06 -6.68 3.13
C GLU A 76 13.36 -5.71 4.28
N THR A 77 13.53 -4.42 3.96
CA THR A 77 13.75 -3.40 4.98
C THR A 77 12.54 -3.30 5.90
N ALA A 78 11.33 -3.30 5.33
CA ALA A 78 10.10 -3.23 6.10
C ALA A 78 9.95 -4.44 7.03
N ARG A 79 10.25 -5.62 6.53
CA ARG A 79 10.18 -6.84 7.34
C ARG A 79 11.23 -6.88 8.44
N GLY A 80 12.36 -6.23 8.23
CA GLY A 80 13.37 -6.10 9.29
C GLY A 80 12.89 -5.23 10.44
N ILE A 81 12.02 -4.27 10.16
CA ILE A 81 11.45 -3.38 11.17
C ILE A 81 10.19 -3.99 11.79
N ARG A 82 9.33 -4.58 10.96
CA ARG A 82 8.07 -5.20 11.40
C ARG A 82 7.89 -6.54 10.69
N PRO A 83 8.34 -7.66 11.30
CA PRO A 83 8.40 -8.96 10.62
C PRO A 83 7.07 -9.49 10.09
N ASN A 84 5.95 -9.09 10.71
CA ASN A 84 4.64 -9.59 10.31
C ASN A 84 3.89 -8.67 9.35
N ILE A 85 4.53 -7.62 8.84
CA ILE A 85 3.88 -6.70 7.92
C ILE A 85 3.52 -7.42 6.61
N LYS A 86 2.31 -7.17 6.12
CA LYS A 86 1.87 -7.68 4.83
C LYS A 86 2.33 -6.72 3.75
N THR A 87 2.87 -7.24 2.66
CA THR A 87 3.48 -6.41 1.63
C THR A 87 2.92 -6.74 0.26
N HIS A 88 2.84 -5.70 -0.58
CA HIS A 88 2.46 -5.86 -1.98
C HIS A 88 3.27 -4.90 -2.83
N ALA A 89 3.83 -5.39 -3.91
CA ALA A 89 4.53 -4.57 -4.89
C ALA A 89 3.66 -4.45 -6.14
N ILE A 90 3.29 -3.22 -6.49
CA ILE A 90 2.53 -2.96 -7.70
C ILE A 90 3.44 -3.26 -8.90
N PRO A 91 2.96 -3.95 -9.95
CA PRO A 91 3.80 -4.29 -11.09
C PRO A 91 4.51 -3.08 -11.68
N PHE A 92 5.81 -3.23 -11.95
CA PHE A 92 6.64 -2.16 -12.48
C PHE A 92 6.06 -1.62 -13.79
N GLY A 93 5.93 -0.30 -13.86
CA GLY A 93 5.47 0.36 -15.07
C GLY A 93 3.95 0.39 -15.27
N LEU A 94 3.17 -0.19 -14.37
CA LEU A 94 1.72 -0.25 -14.54
C LEU A 94 1.09 1.13 -14.72
N GLN A 95 1.51 2.11 -13.91
CA GLN A 95 0.94 3.45 -14.02
C GLN A 95 1.34 4.14 -15.33
N VAL A 96 2.58 3.99 -15.76
CA VAL A 96 3.04 4.59 -17.02
C VAL A 96 2.30 3.97 -18.18
N ALA A 97 2.07 2.66 -18.12
CA ALA A 97 1.41 1.94 -19.21
C ALA A 97 -0.09 2.19 -19.27
N LYS A 98 -0.76 2.28 -18.11
CA LYS A 98 -2.23 2.27 -18.06
C LYS A 98 -2.86 3.37 -17.20
N GLY A 99 -2.04 4.18 -16.53
CA GLY A 99 -2.51 5.33 -15.75
C GLY A 99 -2.95 4.99 -14.34
N PRO A 100 -3.34 6.02 -13.56
CA PRO A 100 -3.69 5.86 -12.15
C PRO A 100 -4.93 5.01 -11.91
N GLU A 101 -5.90 5.02 -12.82
CA GLU A 101 -7.11 4.21 -12.65
C GLU A 101 -6.80 2.71 -12.65
N ALA A 102 -5.80 2.29 -13.44
CA ALA A 102 -5.37 0.90 -13.44
C ALA A 102 -4.74 0.50 -12.11
N ILE A 103 -4.04 1.42 -11.47
CA ILE A 103 -3.48 1.21 -10.13
C ILE A 103 -4.61 1.04 -9.11
N VAL A 104 -5.63 1.90 -9.16
CA VAL A 104 -6.78 1.80 -8.27
C VAL A 104 -7.45 0.43 -8.39
N GLU A 105 -7.74 0.00 -9.62
CA GLU A 105 -8.39 -1.29 -9.85
C GLU A 105 -7.51 -2.46 -9.40
N HIS A 106 -6.21 -2.37 -9.67
CA HIS A 106 -5.26 -3.39 -9.22
C HIS A 106 -5.28 -3.54 -7.69
N LEU A 107 -5.22 -2.43 -6.97
CA LEU A 107 -5.21 -2.46 -5.50
C LEU A 107 -6.54 -2.89 -4.92
N LYS A 108 -7.66 -2.51 -5.54
CA LYS A 108 -8.98 -2.96 -5.10
C LYS A 108 -9.12 -4.47 -5.20
N ASP A 109 -8.41 -5.09 -6.13
CA ASP A 109 -8.38 -6.54 -6.25
C ASP A 109 -7.38 -7.18 -5.29
N GLN A 110 -6.20 -6.59 -5.13
CA GLN A 110 -5.10 -7.19 -4.37
C GLN A 110 -5.20 -6.99 -2.85
N ILE A 111 -5.66 -5.83 -2.40
CA ILE A 111 -5.72 -5.54 -0.97
C ILE A 111 -6.61 -6.52 -0.20
N PRO A 112 -7.81 -6.87 -0.68
CA PRO A 112 -8.61 -7.90 0.00
C PRO A 112 -7.88 -9.24 0.13
N ARG A 113 -7.11 -9.63 -0.86
CA ARG A 113 -6.32 -10.85 -0.81
C ARG A 113 -5.18 -10.75 0.20
N LEU A 114 -4.62 -9.56 0.34
CA LEU A 114 -3.51 -9.30 1.25
C LEU A 114 -3.99 -9.30 2.70
N LEU A 115 -5.14 -8.69 2.96
CA LEU A 115 -5.68 -8.56 4.32
C LEU A 115 -6.46 -9.78 4.77
N GLY A 116 -6.83 -10.62 3.85
CA GLY A 116 -7.60 -11.82 4.17
C GLY A 116 -9.06 -11.55 4.26
#